data_f20a7746d3ed72e915021e2e41913885
#
_entry.id   f20a7746d3ed72e915021e2e41913885
#
_cell.length_a   1.000
_cell.length_b   1.000
_cell.length_c   1.000
_cell.angle_alpha   90.00
_cell.angle_beta   90.00
_cell.angle_gamma   90.00
#
_symmetry.space_group_name_H-M   'P 1'
#
loop_
_entity.id
_entity.type
_entity.pdbx_description
1 polymer ?
#
loop_
_entity_poly.entity_id
_entity_poly.type
_entity_poly.pdbx_seq_one_letter_code
_entity_poly.pdbx_strand_id
1 'polypeptide(L)'
;GSILIRTKLEGADLSGARLDDVNFEDAGLQTANLSRANLKGANLKRTDLRGANLRYVVGLTREQIELALIDKKTLLPNYLKVKWESETKFEVIDKND
;
A
#
# COMPACT_ATOMS: atom_id res chain seq x y z
N GLY A 1 -12.13 -11.69 4.63
CA GLY A 1 -10.91 -11.14 5.02
C GLY A 1 -10.53 -11.26 6.48
N SER A 2 -9.26 -11.42 6.70
CA SER A 2 -8.72 -11.47 8.06
C SER A 2 -8.62 -10.06 8.65
N ILE A 3 -8.49 -10.00 9.96
CA ILE A 3 -8.33 -8.73 10.67
C ILE A 3 -6.89 -8.65 11.18
N LEU A 4 -6.15 -7.66 10.66
CA LEU A 4 -4.76 -7.42 11.06
C LEU A 4 -4.57 -5.98 11.54
N ILE A 5 -5.58 -5.46 12.24
CA ILE A 5 -5.57 -4.09 12.78
C ILE A 5 -4.39 -3.94 13.74
N ARG A 6 -3.62 -2.88 13.57
CA ARG A 6 -2.46 -2.52 14.41
C ARG A 6 -1.38 -3.60 14.49
N THR A 7 -1.40 -4.57 13.59
CA THR A 7 -0.39 -5.63 13.56
C THR A 7 0.95 -5.05 13.11
N LYS A 8 2.02 -5.49 13.72
CA LYS A 8 3.38 -5.06 13.35
C LYS A 8 3.98 -6.07 12.38
N LEU A 9 4.10 -5.66 11.11
CA LEU A 9 4.59 -6.52 10.03
C LEU A 9 5.75 -5.85 9.29
N GLU A 10 6.53 -5.02 9.98
CA GLU A 10 7.68 -4.36 9.36
C GLU A 10 8.62 -5.39 8.74
N GLY A 11 9.03 -5.14 7.50
CA GLY A 11 9.95 -6.02 6.78
C GLY A 11 9.40 -7.40 6.43
N ALA A 12 8.12 -7.66 6.69
CA ALA A 12 7.54 -8.98 6.42
C ALA A 12 7.53 -9.29 4.93
N ASP A 13 7.65 -10.57 4.59
CA ASP A 13 7.50 -11.03 3.21
C ASP A 13 6.08 -11.52 3.00
N LEU A 14 5.28 -10.69 2.34
CA LEU A 14 3.90 -10.99 1.99
C LEU A 14 3.73 -11.07 0.47
N SER A 15 4.82 -11.33 -0.24
CA SER A 15 4.79 -11.42 -1.70
C SER A 15 3.84 -12.51 -2.17
N GLY A 16 3.00 -12.17 -3.15
CA GLY A 16 2.03 -13.10 -3.70
C GLY A 16 0.86 -13.44 -2.78
N ALA A 17 0.77 -12.83 -1.60
CA ALA A 17 -0.25 -13.19 -0.63
C ALA A 17 -1.65 -12.75 -1.07
N ARG A 18 -2.64 -13.51 -0.65
CA ARG A 18 -4.04 -13.14 -0.83
C ARG A 18 -4.48 -12.28 0.33
N LEU A 19 -4.53 -10.98 0.10
CA LEU A 19 -4.87 -10.01 1.13
C LEU A 19 -6.15 -9.25 0.75
N ASP A 20 -6.95 -9.83 -0.12
CA ASP A 20 -8.23 -9.25 -0.50
C ASP A 20 -9.15 -9.16 0.72
N ASP A 21 -9.75 -7.98 0.88
CA ASP A 21 -10.66 -7.67 1.98
C ASP A 21 -10.05 -7.76 3.38
N VAL A 22 -8.73 -7.83 3.51
CA VAL A 22 -8.06 -7.82 4.82
C VAL A 22 -8.15 -6.42 5.41
N ASN A 23 -8.38 -6.35 6.71
CA ASN A 23 -8.38 -5.07 7.42
C ASN A 23 -7.00 -4.82 8.03
N PHE A 24 -6.26 -3.88 7.45
CA PHE A 24 -4.93 -3.46 7.90
C PHE A 24 -4.93 -2.12 8.61
N GLU A 25 -6.08 -1.67 9.08
CA GLU A 25 -6.16 -0.34 9.71
C GLU A 25 -5.11 -0.20 10.81
N ASP A 26 -4.34 0.88 10.74
CA ASP A 26 -3.26 1.20 11.68
C ASP A 26 -2.15 0.14 11.75
N ALA A 27 -2.05 -0.77 10.79
CA ALA A 27 -0.99 -1.77 10.78
C ALA A 27 0.34 -1.17 10.32
N GLY A 28 1.44 -1.73 10.79
CA GLY A 28 2.78 -1.35 10.36
C GLY A 28 3.30 -2.31 9.32
N LEU A 29 3.44 -1.84 8.09
CA LEU A 29 3.98 -2.61 6.96
C LEU A 29 5.19 -1.91 6.34
N GLN A 30 5.90 -1.10 7.14
CA GLN A 30 7.08 -0.39 6.65
C GLN A 30 8.08 -1.40 6.09
N THR A 31 8.62 -1.10 4.92
CA THR A 31 9.61 -1.92 4.22
C THR A 31 9.18 -3.35 3.91
N ALA A 32 7.90 -3.69 4.11
CA ALA A 32 7.40 -5.02 3.80
C ALA A 32 7.41 -5.27 2.29
N ASN A 33 7.57 -6.52 1.92
CA ASN A 33 7.48 -6.94 0.53
C ASN A 33 6.05 -7.45 0.25
N LEU A 34 5.28 -6.65 -0.48
CA LEU A 34 3.91 -6.99 -0.87
C LEU A 34 3.81 -7.21 -2.38
N SER A 35 4.95 -7.41 -3.06
CA SER A 35 4.95 -7.57 -4.50
C SER A 35 4.03 -8.73 -4.92
N ARG A 36 3.24 -8.50 -5.97
CA ARG A 36 2.28 -9.47 -6.52
C ARG A 36 1.14 -9.87 -5.58
N ALA A 37 1.01 -9.22 -4.42
CA ALA A 37 -0.11 -9.51 -3.51
C ALA A 37 -1.42 -9.00 -4.10
N ASN A 38 -2.52 -9.61 -3.68
CA ASN A 38 -3.86 -9.13 -4.03
C ASN A 38 -4.39 -8.30 -2.86
N LEU A 39 -4.57 -6.99 -3.08
CA LEU A 39 -5.06 -6.06 -2.06
C LEU A 39 -6.47 -5.54 -2.38
N LYS A 40 -7.19 -6.23 -3.26
CA LYS A 40 -8.54 -5.80 -3.63
C LYS A 40 -9.43 -5.70 -2.39
N GLY A 41 -10.02 -4.54 -2.17
CA GLY A 41 -10.94 -4.33 -1.05
C GLY A 41 -10.28 -4.25 0.31
N ALA A 42 -8.96 -4.33 0.41
CA ALA A 42 -8.28 -4.25 1.69
C ALA A 42 -8.44 -2.84 2.29
N ASN A 43 -8.62 -2.79 3.61
CA ASN A 43 -8.69 -1.52 4.34
C ASN A 43 -7.28 -1.10 4.71
N LEU A 44 -6.78 -0.05 4.04
CA LEU A 44 -5.43 0.47 4.27
C LEU A 44 -5.45 1.80 5.03
N LYS A 45 -6.52 2.07 5.76
CA LYS A 45 -6.65 3.32 6.51
C LYS A 45 -5.55 3.42 7.56
N ARG A 46 -4.72 4.45 7.43
CA ARG A 46 -3.57 4.68 8.31
C ARG A 46 -2.60 3.50 8.38
N THR A 47 -2.61 2.64 7.36
CA THR A 47 -1.62 1.57 7.25
C THR A 47 -0.28 2.20 6.85
N ASP A 48 0.76 1.93 7.61
CA ASP A 48 2.08 2.48 7.29
C ASP A 48 2.76 1.61 6.24
N LEU A 49 2.83 2.15 5.01
CA LEU A 49 3.45 1.46 3.87
C LEU A 49 4.73 2.16 3.42
N ARG A 50 5.34 2.97 4.29
CA ARG A 50 6.56 3.67 3.92
C ARG A 50 7.67 2.68 3.60
N GLY A 51 8.30 2.85 2.43
CA GLY A 51 9.35 1.96 1.97
C GLY A 51 8.89 0.58 1.53
N ALA A 52 7.57 0.30 1.56
CA ALA A 52 7.06 -1.01 1.17
C ALA A 52 7.14 -1.22 -0.34
N ASN A 53 7.29 -2.47 -0.74
CA ASN A 53 7.30 -2.85 -2.15
C ASN A 53 5.89 -3.30 -2.57
N LEU A 54 5.20 -2.43 -3.33
CA LEU A 54 3.86 -2.71 -3.85
C LEU A 54 3.87 -2.98 -5.36
N ARG A 55 5.02 -3.32 -5.92
CA ARG A 55 5.12 -3.61 -7.35
C ARG A 55 4.27 -4.83 -7.69
N TYR A 56 3.56 -4.73 -8.79
CA TYR A 56 2.73 -5.82 -9.32
C TYR A 56 1.56 -6.21 -8.41
N VAL A 57 1.23 -5.37 -7.43
CA VAL A 57 0.06 -5.59 -6.58
C VAL A 57 -1.21 -5.49 -7.42
N VAL A 58 -2.16 -6.37 -7.14
CA VAL A 58 -3.45 -6.41 -7.84
C VAL A 58 -4.51 -5.73 -6.97
N GLY A 59 -5.38 -4.96 -7.61
CA GLY A 59 -6.57 -4.42 -6.96
C GLY A 59 -6.36 -3.21 -6.07
N LEU A 60 -5.20 -2.58 -6.15
CA LEU A 60 -4.93 -1.37 -5.38
C LEU A 60 -5.58 -0.16 -6.06
N THR A 61 -6.32 0.63 -5.29
CA THR A 61 -7.02 1.80 -5.81
C THR A 61 -6.40 3.08 -5.30
N ARG A 62 -6.79 4.19 -5.96
CA ARG A 62 -6.42 5.53 -5.54
C ARG A 62 -6.83 5.80 -4.08
N GLU A 63 -8.07 5.43 -3.73
CA GLU A 63 -8.59 5.66 -2.39
C GLU A 63 -7.77 4.93 -1.33
N GLN A 64 -7.37 3.70 -1.61
CA GLN A 64 -6.55 2.93 -0.67
C GLN A 64 -5.21 3.63 -0.41
N ILE A 65 -4.55 4.11 -1.46
CA ILE A 65 -3.27 4.80 -1.34
C ILE A 65 -3.43 6.12 -0.59
N GLU A 66 -4.50 6.85 -0.85
CA GLU A 66 -4.75 8.13 -0.18
C GLU A 66 -5.00 7.96 1.31
N LEU A 67 -5.52 6.82 1.74
CA LEU A 67 -5.78 6.54 3.15
C LEU A 67 -4.56 5.99 3.88
N ALA A 68 -3.60 5.44 3.15
CA ALA A 68 -2.39 4.85 3.73
C ALA A 68 -1.29 5.90 3.89
N LEU A 69 -0.24 5.53 4.62
CA LEU A 69 0.96 6.34 4.77
C LEU A 69 2.02 5.78 3.82
N ILE A 70 2.43 6.56 2.84
CA ILE A 70 3.50 6.17 1.91
C ILE A 70 4.55 7.27 1.86
N ASP A 71 5.74 6.94 1.35
CA ASP A 71 6.80 7.92 1.12
C ASP A 71 7.45 7.68 -0.25
N LYS A 72 8.49 8.44 -0.56
CA LYS A 72 9.16 8.33 -1.84
C LYS A 72 9.84 6.98 -2.06
N LYS A 73 10.07 6.23 -0.99
CA LYS A 73 10.68 4.91 -1.07
C LYS A 73 9.66 3.81 -1.29
N THR A 74 8.37 4.11 -1.14
CA THR A 74 7.30 3.15 -1.45
C THR A 74 7.27 2.90 -2.95
N LEU A 75 7.38 1.62 -3.33
CA LEU A 75 7.35 1.23 -4.74
C LEU A 75 5.92 0.88 -5.11
N LEU A 76 5.33 1.67 -6.01
CA LEU A 76 3.93 1.53 -6.41
C LEU A 76 3.80 0.69 -7.69
N PRO A 77 2.64 0.02 -7.91
CA PRO A 77 2.40 -0.64 -9.17
C PRO A 77 2.33 0.41 -10.30
N ASN A 78 2.61 -0.02 -11.53
CA ASN A 78 2.75 0.90 -12.66
C ASN A 78 1.44 1.59 -13.08
N TYR A 79 0.29 1.10 -12.63
CA TYR A 79 -0.99 1.72 -12.95
C TYR A 79 -1.39 2.83 -11.95
N LEU A 80 -0.59 3.04 -10.90
CA LEU A 80 -0.80 4.14 -9.94
C LEU A 80 0.42 5.04 -9.96
N LYS A 81 0.22 6.29 -10.35
CA LYS A 81 1.30 7.27 -10.39
C LYS A 81 0.97 8.40 -9.42
N VAL A 82 2.00 8.87 -8.74
CA VAL A 82 1.86 9.97 -7.78
C VAL A 82 2.86 11.05 -8.09
N LYS A 83 2.49 12.28 -7.77
CA LYS A 83 3.38 13.42 -7.83
C LYS A 83 3.72 13.79 -6.39
N TRP A 84 4.98 13.75 -6.06
CA TRP A 84 5.44 14.07 -4.70
C TRP A 84 5.60 15.57 -4.52
N GLU A 85 5.01 16.10 -3.45
CA GLU A 85 5.16 17.50 -3.06
C GLU A 85 6.21 17.64 -1.96
N SER A 86 6.40 16.57 -1.17
CA SER A 86 7.43 16.48 -0.13
C SER A 86 7.76 14.99 0.07
N GLU A 87 8.51 14.66 1.10
CA GLU A 87 8.85 13.24 1.39
C GLU A 87 7.62 12.36 1.60
N THR A 88 6.54 12.92 2.13
CA THR A 88 5.36 12.14 2.48
C THR A 88 4.07 12.69 1.89
N LYS A 89 4.09 13.88 1.31
CA LYS A 89 2.90 14.50 0.75
C LYS A 89 2.87 14.32 -0.75
N PHE A 90 1.76 13.81 -1.26
CA PHE A 90 1.65 13.47 -2.67
C PHE A 90 0.25 13.71 -3.20
N GLU A 91 0.15 13.70 -4.52
CA GLU A 91 -1.10 13.76 -5.26
C GLU A 91 -1.12 12.59 -6.23
N VAL A 92 -2.22 11.84 -6.27
CA VAL A 92 -2.36 10.75 -7.22
C VAL A 92 -2.67 11.36 -8.60
N ILE A 93 -1.87 10.98 -9.59
CA ILE A 93 -2.01 11.48 -10.95
C ILE A 93 -2.89 10.52 -11.74
N ASP A 94 -3.92 11.09 -12.39
CA ASP A 94 -4.74 10.31 -13.29
C ASP A 94 -3.90 9.84 -14.48
N LYS A 95 -4.12 8.61 -14.89
CA LYS A 95 -3.35 7.97 -15.95
C LYS A 95 -3.38 8.75 -17.27
N ASN A 96 -4.46 9.50 -17.51
CA ASN A 96 -4.65 10.24 -18.75
C ASN A 96 -4.17 11.69 -18.69
N ASP A 97 -3.59 12.11 -17.59
CA ASP A 97 -3.11 13.49 -17.41
C ASP A 97 -1.68 13.66 -17.91
#